data_d7ae1f7f03cdedd7e547991a24f96915
#
_entry.id   d7ae1f7f03cdedd7e547991a24f96915
#
_cell.length_a   1.000
_cell.length_b   1.000
_cell.length_c   1.000
_cell.angle_alpha   90.00
_cell.angle_beta   90.00
_cell.angle_gamma   90.00
#
_symmetry.space_group_name_H-M   'P 1'
#
loop_
_entity.id
_entity.type
_entity.pdbx_description
1 polymer ?
#
loop_
_entity_poly.entity_id
_entity_poly.type
_entity_poly.pdbx_seq_one_letter_code
_entity_poly.pdbx_strand_id
1 'polypeptide(L)'
;VLEKAVEKIQKKFQKDEKEKKLFPDTMKTSFPEGQQNIIDGKVLPYIQEHFSETLTVTEIADYAALNAQYMMRLFKKRTGISVLEYVTNCRMEKAKELLRNTDWNNEIVSEKLGYASSGYFIKLFKKTFSMTPREFRKASDL
;
A
#
# COMPACT_ATOMS: atom_id res chain seq x y z
N VAL A 1 -1.74 12.03 -5.03
CA VAL A 1 -0.63 12.26 -4.11
C VAL A 1 -0.61 11.16 -3.05
N LEU A 2 0.57 10.81 -2.60
CA LEU A 2 0.80 9.75 -1.63
C LEU A 2 -0.03 9.93 -0.34
N GLU A 3 -0.17 11.16 0.10
CA GLU A 3 -0.94 11.51 1.31
C GLU A 3 -2.39 11.06 1.24
N LYS A 4 -3.04 11.18 0.08
CA LYS A 4 -4.43 10.77 -0.10
C LYS A 4 -4.62 9.26 -0.01
N ALA A 5 -3.64 8.48 -0.51
CA ALA A 5 -3.69 7.02 -0.38
C ALA A 5 -3.55 6.61 1.08
N VAL A 6 -2.64 7.25 1.80
CA VAL A 6 -2.45 7.01 3.24
C VAL A 6 -3.70 7.40 4.01
N GLU A 7 -4.34 8.51 3.69
CA GLU A 7 -5.59 8.93 4.31
C GLU A 7 -6.72 7.92 4.07
N LYS A 8 -6.87 7.42 2.84
CA LYS A 8 -7.87 6.40 2.53
C LYS A 8 -7.64 5.12 3.33
N ILE A 9 -6.40 4.72 3.47
CA ILE A 9 -6.02 3.52 4.22
C ILE A 9 -6.27 3.76 5.71
N GLN A 10 -5.93 4.94 6.23
CA GLN A 10 -6.20 5.31 7.61
C GLN A 10 -7.69 5.39 7.91
N LYS A 11 -8.51 5.87 6.97
CA LYS A 11 -9.97 5.87 7.12
C LYS A 11 -10.55 4.47 7.15
N LYS A 12 -10.05 3.58 6.28
CA LYS A 12 -10.42 2.16 6.30
C LYS A 12 -10.04 1.52 7.63
N PHE A 13 -8.85 1.85 8.11
CA PHE A 13 -8.33 1.40 9.39
C PHE A 13 -9.22 1.85 10.55
N GLN A 14 -9.64 3.12 10.58
CA GLN A 14 -10.55 3.62 11.61
C GLN A 14 -11.91 2.95 11.55
N LYS A 15 -12.40 2.67 10.35
CA LYS A 15 -13.67 1.95 10.16
C LYS A 15 -13.58 0.52 10.71
N ASP A 16 -12.46 -0.16 10.44
CA ASP A 16 -12.24 -1.50 10.97
C ASP A 16 -12.18 -1.51 12.49
N GLU A 17 -11.60 -0.50 13.12
CA GLU A 17 -11.58 -0.39 14.57
C GLU A 17 -12.97 -0.20 15.15
N LYS A 18 -13.82 0.58 14.48
CA LYS A 18 -15.22 0.75 14.89
C LYS A 18 -15.99 -0.55 14.74
N GLU A 19 -15.74 -1.29 13.67
CA GLU A 19 -16.38 -2.59 13.43
C GLU A 19 -15.91 -3.63 14.44
N LYS A 20 -14.64 -3.58 14.88
CA LYS A 20 -14.10 -4.49 15.91
C LYS A 20 -14.83 -4.39 17.25
N LYS A 21 -15.39 -3.21 17.57
CA LYS A 21 -16.19 -3.04 18.78
C LYS A 21 -17.50 -3.78 18.73
N LEU A 22 -17.94 -4.20 17.54
CA LEU A 22 -19.17 -4.95 17.31
C LEU A 22 -18.94 -6.47 17.34
N PHE A 23 -17.67 -6.93 17.34
CA PHE A 23 -17.34 -8.34 17.33
C PHE A 23 -17.16 -8.90 18.74
N PRO A 24 -17.50 -10.21 18.95
CA PRO A 24 -17.27 -10.85 20.25
C PRO A 24 -15.79 -10.83 20.65
N ASP A 25 -15.53 -10.81 21.96
CA ASP A 25 -14.16 -10.80 22.50
C ASP A 25 -13.31 -11.97 22.03
N THR A 26 -13.92 -13.08 21.63
CA THR A 26 -13.22 -14.24 21.06
C THR A 26 -12.46 -13.92 19.79
N MET A 27 -12.87 -12.90 19.04
CA MET A 27 -12.16 -12.46 17.83
C MET A 27 -10.99 -11.53 18.16
N LYS A 28 -11.02 -10.87 19.32
CA LYS A 28 -9.94 -10.00 19.79
C LYS A 28 -8.75 -10.78 20.33
N THR A 29 -8.93 -12.05 20.71
CA THR A 29 -7.88 -12.87 21.32
C THR A 29 -6.91 -13.48 20.34
N SER A 30 -7.15 -13.32 19.01
CA SER A 30 -6.28 -13.90 17.98
C SER A 30 -4.90 -13.24 17.93
N PHE A 31 -4.74 -11.98 18.41
CA PHE A 31 -3.48 -11.25 18.37
C PHE A 31 -3.31 -10.40 19.63
N PRO A 32 -2.14 -10.52 20.30
CA PRO A 32 -1.84 -9.66 21.46
C PRO A 32 -1.87 -8.17 21.08
N GLU A 33 -2.38 -7.32 21.96
CA GLU A 33 -2.49 -5.87 21.72
C GLU A 33 -1.15 -5.22 21.38
N GLY A 34 -0.07 -5.63 22.06
CA GLY A 34 1.26 -5.08 21.82
C GLY A 34 1.79 -5.34 20.43
N GLN A 35 1.34 -6.41 19.76
CA GLN A 35 1.79 -6.75 18.41
C GLN A 35 1.03 -5.99 17.32
N GLN A 36 -0.18 -5.54 17.59
CA GLN A 36 -0.91 -4.69 16.63
C GLN A 36 -0.21 -3.34 16.45
N ASN A 37 0.46 -2.84 17.49
CA ASN A 37 1.23 -1.60 17.43
C ASN A 37 2.47 -1.72 16.54
N ILE A 38 2.98 -2.95 16.31
CA ILE A 38 4.10 -3.18 15.40
C ILE A 38 3.73 -2.81 13.97
N ILE A 39 2.47 -3.06 13.58
CA ILE A 39 2.02 -2.66 12.24
C ILE A 39 2.13 -1.15 12.07
N ASP A 40 1.59 -0.38 13.01
CA ASP A 40 1.61 1.08 12.95
C ASP A 40 3.01 1.67 13.12
N GLY A 41 3.80 1.10 14.02
CA GLY A 41 5.08 1.66 14.42
C GLY A 41 6.27 1.20 13.59
N LYS A 42 6.19 0.03 12.95
CA LYS A 42 7.30 -0.53 12.18
C LYS A 42 6.94 -0.90 10.75
N VAL A 43 5.85 -1.65 10.54
CA VAL A 43 5.54 -2.20 9.22
C VAL A 43 5.10 -1.10 8.26
N LEU A 44 4.12 -0.29 8.65
CA LEU A 44 3.62 0.78 7.78
C LEU A 44 4.71 1.81 7.43
N PRO A 45 5.48 2.33 8.41
CA PRO A 45 6.57 3.25 8.07
C PRO A 45 7.63 2.64 7.17
N TYR A 46 7.96 1.36 7.38
CA TYR A 46 8.93 0.67 6.54
C TYR A 46 8.46 0.59 5.09
N ILE A 47 7.20 0.22 4.88
CA ILE A 47 6.61 0.17 3.54
C ILE A 47 6.59 1.56 2.89
N GLN A 48 6.20 2.58 3.64
CA GLN A 48 6.16 3.95 3.14
C GLN A 48 7.52 4.44 2.69
N GLU A 49 8.58 4.01 3.36
CA GLU A 49 9.95 4.38 3.02
C GLU A 49 10.52 3.59 1.84
N HIS A 50 10.10 2.32 1.67
CA HIS A 50 10.72 1.39 0.74
C HIS A 50 9.82 0.90 -0.40
N PHE A 51 8.59 1.40 -0.52
CA PHE A 51 7.63 0.84 -1.47
C PHE A 51 8.06 0.94 -2.93
N SER A 52 8.93 1.87 -3.28
CA SER A 52 9.43 2.04 -4.64
C SER A 52 10.64 1.15 -4.96
N GLU A 53 11.10 0.39 -3.99
CA GLU A 53 12.18 -0.58 -4.17
C GLU A 53 11.59 -1.97 -4.44
N THR A 54 12.45 -2.94 -4.76
CA THR A 54 12.05 -4.34 -4.81
C THR A 54 11.80 -4.81 -3.38
N LEU A 55 10.54 -4.85 -2.98
CA LEU A 55 10.14 -5.11 -1.62
C LEU A 55 9.40 -6.44 -1.52
N THR A 56 9.86 -7.34 -0.65
CA THR A 56 9.20 -8.62 -0.40
C THR A 56 8.54 -8.64 0.96
N VAL A 57 7.52 -9.48 1.10
CA VAL A 57 6.84 -9.69 2.39
C VAL A 57 7.83 -10.19 3.45
N THR A 58 8.77 -11.06 3.05
CA THR A 58 9.79 -11.60 3.96
C THR A 58 10.67 -10.50 4.53
N GLU A 59 11.12 -9.56 3.70
CA GLU A 59 11.92 -8.43 4.16
C GLU A 59 11.18 -7.58 5.17
N ILE A 60 9.91 -7.30 4.92
CA ILE A 60 9.09 -6.52 5.85
C ILE A 60 8.94 -7.24 7.18
N ALA A 61 8.64 -8.54 7.14
CA ALA A 61 8.47 -9.36 8.32
C ALA A 61 9.77 -9.45 9.13
N ASP A 62 10.90 -9.63 8.45
CA ASP A 62 12.22 -9.69 9.10
C ASP A 62 12.54 -8.37 9.82
N TYR A 63 12.25 -7.25 9.19
CA TYR A 63 12.43 -5.95 9.81
C TYR A 63 11.62 -5.82 11.11
N ALA A 64 10.38 -6.32 11.10
CA ALA A 64 9.51 -6.26 12.26
C ALA A 64 9.75 -7.41 13.25
N ALA A 65 10.71 -8.31 12.96
CA ALA A 65 10.99 -9.51 13.74
C ALA A 65 9.76 -10.40 13.91
N LEU A 66 8.99 -10.56 12.82
CA LEU A 66 7.78 -11.38 12.80
C LEU A 66 7.89 -12.47 11.73
N ASN A 67 7.14 -13.55 11.94
CA ASN A 67 6.91 -14.53 10.89
C ASN A 67 6.09 -13.88 9.77
N ALA A 68 6.42 -14.16 8.50
CA ALA A 68 5.78 -13.51 7.35
C ALA A 68 4.27 -13.75 7.31
N GLN A 69 3.83 -15.00 7.53
CA GLN A 69 2.41 -15.32 7.50
C GLN A 69 1.64 -14.66 8.65
N TYR A 70 2.25 -14.64 9.83
CA TYR A 70 1.67 -13.96 10.98
C TYR A 70 1.55 -12.46 10.73
N MET A 71 2.61 -11.84 10.20
CA MET A 71 2.62 -10.42 9.88
C MET A 71 1.54 -10.07 8.85
N MET A 72 1.38 -10.90 7.81
CA MET A 72 0.34 -10.66 6.80
C MET A 72 -1.06 -10.70 7.38
N ARG A 73 -1.35 -11.65 8.26
CA ARG A 73 -2.67 -11.74 8.92
C ARG A 73 -2.90 -10.56 9.85
N LEU A 74 -1.88 -10.22 10.63
CA LEU A 74 -1.95 -9.09 11.55
C LEU A 74 -2.16 -7.78 10.79
N PHE A 75 -1.44 -7.61 9.68
CA PHE A 75 -1.56 -6.43 8.82
C PHE A 75 -2.97 -6.28 8.28
N LYS A 76 -3.52 -7.34 7.70
CA LYS A 76 -4.86 -7.29 7.13
C LYS A 76 -5.93 -7.03 8.20
N LYS A 77 -5.76 -7.64 9.37
CA LYS A 77 -6.67 -7.41 10.49
C LYS A 77 -6.61 -5.95 10.95
N ARG A 78 -5.41 -5.37 11.00
CA ARG A 78 -5.21 -4.01 11.47
C ARG A 78 -5.63 -2.95 10.45
N THR A 79 -5.34 -3.17 9.16
CA THR A 79 -5.55 -2.15 8.10
C THR A 79 -6.78 -2.42 7.23
N GLY A 80 -7.31 -3.64 7.24
CA GLY A 80 -8.42 -4.03 6.39
C GLY A 80 -8.03 -4.46 4.98
N ILE A 81 -6.75 -4.30 4.60
CA ILE A 81 -6.25 -4.67 3.27
C ILE A 81 -4.98 -5.49 3.41
N SER A 82 -4.61 -6.21 2.33
CA SER A 82 -3.38 -6.99 2.34
C SER A 82 -2.15 -6.09 2.22
N VAL A 83 -0.98 -6.65 2.60
CA VAL A 83 0.30 -5.97 2.44
C VAL A 83 0.53 -5.59 0.98
N LEU A 84 0.27 -6.53 0.06
CA LEU A 84 0.46 -6.28 -1.38
C LEU A 84 -0.46 -5.17 -1.89
N GLU A 85 -1.70 -5.14 -1.46
CA GLU A 85 -2.63 -4.08 -1.83
C GLU A 85 -2.15 -2.72 -1.33
N TYR A 86 -1.63 -2.68 -0.11
CA TYR A 86 -1.09 -1.45 0.47
C TYR A 86 0.12 -0.94 -0.34
N VAL A 87 1.06 -1.84 -0.65
CA VAL A 87 2.25 -1.47 -1.45
C VAL A 87 1.82 -0.96 -2.83
N THR A 88 0.87 -1.65 -3.47
CA THR A 88 0.34 -1.21 -4.77
C THR A 88 -0.30 0.17 -4.68
N ASN A 89 -1.07 0.43 -3.66
CA ASN A 89 -1.71 1.74 -3.47
C ASN A 89 -0.67 2.85 -3.31
N CYS A 90 0.40 2.60 -2.53
CA CYS A 90 1.48 3.56 -2.38
C CYS A 90 2.17 3.84 -3.73
N ARG A 91 2.44 2.80 -4.49
CA ARG A 91 3.07 2.93 -5.81
C ARG A 91 2.19 3.68 -6.80
N MET A 92 0.89 3.38 -6.80
CA MET A 92 -0.04 4.02 -7.74
C MET A 92 -0.24 5.51 -7.43
N GLU A 93 -0.28 5.90 -6.17
CA GLU A 93 -0.33 7.32 -5.80
C GLU A 93 0.96 8.04 -6.18
N LYS A 94 2.11 7.40 -5.99
CA LYS A 94 3.39 7.96 -6.44
C LYS A 94 3.44 8.08 -7.97
N ALA A 95 2.84 7.11 -8.67
CA ALA A 95 2.75 7.15 -10.13
C ALA A 95 2.03 8.41 -10.61
N LYS A 96 0.92 8.77 -9.99
CA LYS A 96 0.17 9.99 -10.33
C LYS A 96 1.04 11.23 -10.15
N GLU A 97 1.79 11.29 -9.06
CA GLU A 97 2.71 12.39 -8.81
C GLU A 97 3.79 12.49 -9.89
N LEU A 98 4.40 11.36 -10.25
CA LEU A 98 5.44 11.33 -11.28
C LEU A 98 4.90 11.69 -12.66
N LEU A 99 3.69 11.23 -12.98
CA LEU A 99 3.05 11.55 -14.26
C LEU A 99 2.70 13.04 -14.39
N ARG A 100 2.34 13.68 -13.27
CA ARG A 100 2.04 15.12 -13.25
C ARG A 100 3.29 15.99 -13.33
N ASN A 101 4.34 15.57 -12.62
CA ASN A 101 5.48 16.43 -12.33
C ASN A 101 6.71 16.17 -13.21
N THR A 102 6.66 15.16 -14.09
CA THR A 102 7.79 14.81 -14.95
C THR A 102 7.33 14.56 -16.38
N ASP A 103 8.30 14.57 -17.32
CA ASP A 103 8.08 14.15 -18.70
C ASP A 103 8.41 12.67 -18.90
N TRP A 104 8.66 11.93 -17.84
CA TRP A 104 9.10 10.55 -17.92
C TRP A 104 8.04 9.69 -18.62
N ASN A 105 8.49 8.79 -19.50
CA ASN A 105 7.61 7.83 -20.14
C ASN A 105 7.23 6.72 -19.16
N ASN A 106 6.31 5.85 -19.56
CA ASN A 106 5.80 4.79 -18.71
C ASN A 106 6.90 3.81 -18.25
N GLU A 107 7.91 3.60 -19.09
CA GLU A 107 9.03 2.71 -18.75
C GLU A 107 9.84 3.25 -17.59
N ILE A 108 10.17 4.54 -17.63
CA ILE A 108 10.92 5.20 -16.56
C ILE A 108 10.08 5.26 -15.30
N VAL A 109 8.81 5.65 -15.40
CA VAL A 109 7.91 5.71 -14.23
C VAL A 109 7.80 4.35 -13.58
N SER A 110 7.57 3.28 -14.36
CA SER A 110 7.43 1.93 -13.81
C SER A 110 8.70 1.47 -13.10
N GLU A 111 9.86 1.76 -13.67
CA GLU A 111 11.15 1.44 -13.07
C GLU A 111 11.34 2.15 -11.72
N LYS A 112 11.02 3.44 -11.68
CA LYS A 112 11.13 4.24 -10.45
C LYS A 112 10.18 3.75 -9.34
N LEU A 113 9.10 3.05 -9.71
CA LEU A 113 8.15 2.50 -8.75
C LEU A 113 8.47 1.07 -8.32
N GLY A 114 9.53 0.45 -8.89
CA GLY A 114 9.94 -0.89 -8.53
C GLY A 114 9.31 -1.99 -9.37
N TYR A 115 8.71 -1.67 -10.51
CA TYR A 115 8.14 -2.65 -11.42
C TYR A 115 9.15 -3.09 -12.47
N ALA A 116 9.15 -4.39 -12.78
CA ALA A 116 10.05 -4.95 -13.79
C ALA A 116 9.59 -4.64 -15.22
N SER A 117 8.30 -4.37 -15.44
CA SER A 117 7.76 -4.13 -16.78
C SER A 117 6.75 -3.00 -16.77
N SER A 118 6.80 -2.16 -17.80
CA SER A 118 5.85 -1.07 -17.97
C SER A 118 4.44 -1.59 -18.31
N GLY A 119 4.34 -2.74 -18.98
CA GLY A 119 3.05 -3.34 -19.31
C GLY A 119 2.25 -3.69 -18.06
N TYR A 120 2.91 -4.27 -17.08
CA TYR A 120 2.26 -4.62 -15.82
C TYR A 120 1.82 -3.35 -15.06
N PHE A 121 2.69 -2.35 -15.03
CA PHE A 121 2.37 -1.06 -14.41
C PHE A 121 1.13 -0.43 -15.06
N ILE A 122 1.07 -0.40 -16.40
CA ILE A 122 -0.05 0.20 -17.13
C ILE A 122 -1.36 -0.50 -16.77
N LYS A 123 -1.34 -1.84 -16.71
CA LYS A 123 -2.53 -2.63 -16.31
C LYS A 123 -2.98 -2.30 -14.90
N LEU A 124 -2.04 -2.23 -13.96
CA LEU A 124 -2.37 -1.90 -12.57
C LEU A 124 -2.92 -0.47 -12.45
N PHE A 125 -2.31 0.48 -13.15
CA PHE A 125 -2.76 1.87 -13.12
C PHE A 125 -4.19 1.99 -13.64
N LYS A 126 -4.48 1.36 -14.78
CA LYS A 126 -5.82 1.36 -15.36
C LYS A 126 -6.84 0.69 -14.43
N LYS A 127 -6.45 -0.42 -13.81
CA LYS A 127 -7.32 -1.12 -12.86
C LYS A 127 -7.63 -0.25 -11.65
N THR A 128 -6.64 0.50 -11.16
CA THR A 128 -6.77 1.32 -9.96
C THR A 128 -7.57 2.60 -10.21
N PHE A 129 -7.32 3.27 -11.33
CA PHE A 129 -7.86 4.61 -11.60
C PHE A 129 -8.84 4.67 -12.77
N SER A 130 -9.12 3.52 -13.41
CA SER A 130 -10.05 3.43 -14.56
C SER A 130 -9.61 4.22 -15.78
N MET A 131 -8.33 4.58 -15.86
CA MET A 131 -7.74 5.25 -17.01
C MET A 131 -6.26 4.85 -17.13
N THR A 132 -5.71 4.93 -18.36
CA THR A 132 -4.31 4.65 -18.59
C THR A 132 -3.44 5.81 -18.07
N PRO A 133 -2.13 5.58 -17.83
CA PRO A 133 -1.24 6.69 -17.49
C PRO A 133 -1.24 7.82 -18.51
N ARG A 134 -1.34 7.47 -19.80
CA ARG A 134 -1.40 8.47 -20.87
C ARG A 134 -2.67 9.32 -20.79
N GLU A 135 -3.82 8.67 -20.58
CA GLU A 135 -5.09 9.37 -20.40
C GLU A 135 -5.06 10.29 -19.18
N PHE A 136 -4.48 9.78 -18.09
CA PHE A 136 -4.33 10.55 -16.85
C PHE A 136 -3.47 11.80 -17.08
N ARG A 137 -2.37 11.65 -17.80
CA ARG A 137 -1.47 12.78 -18.10
C ARG A 137 -2.18 13.84 -18.94
N LYS A 138 -2.95 13.42 -19.96
CA LYS A 138 -3.74 14.34 -20.78
C LYS A 138 -4.80 15.09 -19.96
N ALA A 139 -5.49 14.38 -19.06
CA ALA A 139 -6.49 14.99 -18.20
C ALA A 139 -5.86 16.01 -17.23
N SER A 140 -4.62 15.77 -16.81
CA SER A 140 -3.91 16.65 -15.88
C SER A 140 -3.38 17.92 -16.57
N ASP A 141 -3.20 17.90 -17.89
CA ASP A 141 -2.74 19.05 -18.66
C ASP A 141 -3.87 20.05 -18.97
N LEU A 142 -5.08 19.68 -18.69
CA LEU A 142 -6.23 20.56 -18.79
C LEU A 142 -6.40 21.35 -17.49
#